data_8150cf4a6b7bfce390aa002d13f04318
#
_entry.id   8150cf4a6b7bfce390aa002d13f04318
#
_cell.length_a   1.000
_cell.length_b   1.000
_cell.length_c   1.000
_cell.angle_alpha   90.00
_cell.angle_beta   90.00
_cell.angle_gamma   90.00
#
_symmetry.space_group_name_H-M   'P 1'
#
loop_
_entity.id
_entity.type
_entity.pdbx_description
1 polymer ?
#
loop_
_entity_poly.entity_id
_entity_poly.type
_entity_poly.pdbx_seq_one_letter_code
_entity_poly.pdbx_strand_id
1 'polypeptide(L)'
;MGSTYSRLLNGAGCWLALIFASCALSAAPLPKAFINGEGPGWKAWGAADFANVNCAEDTWSWEDGVAHCTGKPVGVIRSVEPMTNFELVVEWRHLKSAGNSGVFLWASPESIKGLEKGEIKGRLPNGIEVQVLDHGFSERYEKKHGKKSDWFTSHGDVFPTGPAEMTPFPPLSGNGKRSFPSKELTKGVGEWNHYYVRAINGEVRLWVNGEEASGGTDCHPATGYLCLESEGSPIEFKNLRVRVLP
;
A
#
# COMPACT_ATOMS: atom_id res chain seq x y z
N MET A 1 65.35 -28.13 72.90
CA MET A 1 64.31 -28.90 73.27
C MET A 1 63.02 -28.08 73.24
N GLY A 2 62.44 -27.67 72.27
CA GLY A 2 61.28 -26.82 72.17
C GLY A 2 60.57 -27.07 70.83
N SER A 3 59.48 -27.77 70.90
CA SER A 3 58.58 -28.04 69.79
C SER A 3 57.64 -26.89 69.56
N THR A 4 57.63 -26.29 68.39
CA THR A 4 56.72 -25.23 67.96
C THR A 4 55.70 -25.79 66.97
N TYR A 5 54.47 -25.87 67.40
CA TYR A 5 53.34 -26.25 66.54
C TYR A 5 52.89 -25.05 65.72
N SER A 6 52.95 -25.17 64.40
CA SER A 6 52.36 -24.23 63.42
C SER A 6 50.94 -24.70 63.08
N ARG A 7 49.94 -23.85 63.33
CA ARG A 7 48.55 -24.08 62.89
C ARG A 7 48.34 -23.47 61.52
N LEU A 8 47.99 -24.28 60.54
CA LEU A 8 47.48 -23.88 59.23
C LEU A 8 46.02 -23.52 59.37
N LEU A 9 45.70 -22.27 59.06
CA LEU A 9 44.30 -21.77 58.89
C LEU A 9 43.93 -21.91 57.41
N ASN A 10 43.07 -22.88 57.13
CA ASN A 10 42.37 -22.96 55.80
C ASN A 10 41.27 -21.96 55.77
N GLY A 11 41.45 -20.86 55.05
CA GLY A 11 40.41 -19.92 54.70
C GLY A 11 39.71 -20.37 53.41
N ALA A 12 38.51 -20.92 53.56
CA ALA A 12 37.61 -21.17 52.40
C ALA A 12 36.95 -19.84 52.01
N GLY A 13 37.46 -19.25 50.93
CA GLY A 13 36.85 -18.08 50.31
C GLY A 13 35.64 -18.50 49.50
N CYS A 14 34.44 -18.15 49.98
CA CYS A 14 33.18 -18.30 49.26
C CYS A 14 33.06 -17.17 48.24
N TRP A 15 33.26 -17.46 46.95
CA TRP A 15 32.99 -16.53 45.86
C TRP A 15 31.49 -16.56 45.56
N LEU A 16 30.74 -15.53 45.98
CA LEU A 16 29.39 -15.30 45.50
C LEU A 16 29.44 -14.72 44.08
N ALA A 17 29.15 -15.54 43.08
CA ALA A 17 28.92 -15.07 41.74
C ALA A 17 27.53 -14.40 41.65
N LEU A 18 27.51 -13.09 41.60
CA LEU A 18 26.33 -12.32 41.29
C LEU A 18 26.01 -12.46 39.79
N ILE A 19 25.01 -13.29 39.46
CA ILE A 19 24.46 -13.39 38.10
C ILE A 19 23.53 -12.21 37.90
N PHE A 20 23.98 -11.17 37.19
CA PHE A 20 23.11 -10.12 36.69
C PHE A 20 22.30 -10.69 35.50
N ALA A 21 21.07 -11.09 35.75
CA ALA A 21 20.14 -11.38 34.70
C ALA A 21 19.71 -10.03 34.05
N SER A 22 20.30 -9.71 32.89
CA SER A 22 19.86 -8.59 32.07
C SER A 22 18.50 -8.95 31.48
N CYS A 23 17.41 -8.53 32.12
CA CYS A 23 16.10 -8.47 31.46
C CYS A 23 16.18 -7.43 30.38
N ALA A 24 16.37 -7.87 29.13
CA ALA A 24 16.11 -7.03 27.98
C ALA A 24 14.61 -6.74 27.95
N LEU A 25 14.20 -5.57 28.44
CA LEU A 25 12.87 -5.06 28.18
C LEU A 25 12.75 -4.89 26.66
N SER A 26 12.08 -5.82 25.99
CA SER A 26 11.60 -5.63 24.64
C SER A 26 10.63 -4.46 24.69
N ALA A 27 11.01 -3.32 24.11
CA ALA A 27 10.08 -2.20 23.99
C ALA A 27 8.86 -2.68 23.20
N ALA A 28 7.66 -2.48 23.76
CA ALA A 28 6.43 -2.75 23.05
C ALA A 28 6.44 -1.96 21.72
N PRO A 29 5.98 -2.56 20.61
CA PRO A 29 5.92 -1.84 19.35
C PRO A 29 5.07 -0.58 19.52
N LEU A 30 5.56 0.55 18.98
CA LEU A 30 4.81 1.80 18.99
C LEU A 30 3.45 1.60 18.33
N PRO A 31 2.39 2.22 18.86
CA PRO A 31 1.07 2.12 18.27
C PRO A 31 1.08 2.72 16.86
N LYS A 32 0.39 2.06 15.92
CA LYS A 32 0.25 2.56 14.54
C LYS A 32 -0.59 3.83 14.55
N ALA A 33 -0.15 4.83 13.79
CA ALA A 33 -0.90 6.06 13.57
C ALA A 33 -1.75 5.92 12.29
N PHE A 34 -3.09 5.85 12.45
CA PHE A 34 -4.00 5.83 11.31
C PHE A 34 -4.51 7.25 11.04
N ILE A 35 -4.32 7.73 9.79
CA ILE A 35 -5.02 8.90 9.30
C ILE A 35 -6.37 8.42 8.79
N ASN A 36 -7.45 8.84 9.44
CA ASN A 36 -8.81 8.34 9.13
C ASN A 36 -9.57 9.22 8.13
N GLY A 37 -8.96 10.32 7.66
CA GLY A 37 -9.60 11.24 6.71
C GLY A 37 -10.71 12.07 7.34
N GLU A 38 -10.59 12.43 8.60
CA GLU A 38 -11.53 13.31 9.31
C GLU A 38 -10.92 14.68 9.59
N GLY A 39 -11.79 15.67 9.82
CA GLY A 39 -11.40 17.04 10.13
C GLY A 39 -11.45 17.98 8.93
N PRO A 40 -10.90 19.20 9.06
CA PRO A 40 -11.03 20.25 8.04
C PRO A 40 -10.49 19.85 6.67
N GLY A 41 -11.28 20.14 5.64
CA GLY A 41 -10.93 19.91 4.25
C GLY A 41 -11.14 18.48 3.73
N TRP A 42 -11.33 17.50 4.60
CA TRP A 42 -11.67 16.13 4.20
C TRP A 42 -13.13 16.01 3.76
N LYS A 43 -13.36 15.29 2.66
CA LYS A 43 -14.68 14.99 2.13
C LYS A 43 -14.82 13.48 1.94
N ALA A 44 -15.95 12.93 2.37
CA ALA A 44 -16.31 11.55 2.03
C ALA A 44 -16.77 11.54 0.57
N TRP A 45 -16.27 10.57 -0.20
CA TRP A 45 -16.61 10.35 -1.59
C TRP A 45 -17.47 9.10 -1.77
N GLY A 46 -18.38 9.15 -2.71
CA GLY A 46 -19.30 8.08 -3.08
C GLY A 46 -19.51 8.02 -4.59
N ALA A 47 -20.60 7.36 -5.02
CA ALA A 47 -20.91 7.15 -6.43
C ALA A 47 -20.89 8.44 -7.26
N ALA A 48 -21.39 9.55 -6.71
CA ALA A 48 -21.50 10.83 -7.43
C ALA A 48 -20.15 11.50 -7.70
N ASP A 49 -19.08 11.08 -7.00
CA ASP A 49 -17.74 11.62 -7.17
C ASP A 49 -16.94 10.90 -8.26
N PHE A 50 -17.52 9.85 -8.86
CA PHE A 50 -16.88 9.04 -9.89
C PHE A 50 -17.69 9.03 -11.19
N ALA A 51 -16.98 8.96 -12.32
CA ALA A 51 -17.52 8.73 -13.65
C ALA A 51 -16.93 7.44 -14.23
N ASN A 52 -17.77 6.68 -14.95
CA ASN A 52 -17.31 5.50 -15.69
C ASN A 52 -16.44 5.95 -16.87
N VAL A 53 -15.33 5.24 -17.09
CA VAL A 53 -14.43 5.44 -18.22
C VAL A 53 -14.66 4.38 -19.29
N ASN A 54 -14.49 3.11 -18.94
CA ASN A 54 -14.54 2.00 -19.91
C ASN A 54 -14.98 0.67 -19.27
N CYS A 55 -15.67 0.73 -18.14
CA CYS A 55 -16.31 -0.43 -17.51
C CYS A 55 -17.71 -0.65 -18.06
N ALA A 56 -18.29 -1.83 -17.89
CA ALA A 56 -19.70 -2.09 -18.12
C ALA A 56 -20.56 -1.44 -17.02
N GLU A 57 -21.86 -1.26 -17.28
CA GLU A 57 -22.77 -0.61 -16.34
C GLU A 57 -22.88 -1.34 -15.00
N ASP A 58 -22.75 -2.67 -15.00
CA ASP A 58 -22.83 -3.55 -13.85
C ASP A 58 -21.47 -3.87 -13.20
N THR A 59 -20.37 -3.27 -13.68
CA THR A 59 -19.03 -3.49 -13.11
C THR A 59 -18.93 -2.93 -11.71
N TRP A 60 -19.52 -1.77 -11.46
CA TRP A 60 -19.49 -1.04 -10.20
C TRP A 60 -20.89 -0.80 -9.67
N SER A 61 -21.09 -1.06 -8.39
CA SER A 61 -22.28 -0.68 -7.65
C SER A 61 -21.90 -0.09 -6.30
N TRP A 62 -22.81 0.69 -5.71
CA TRP A 62 -22.59 1.37 -4.43
C TRP A 62 -23.74 1.07 -3.50
N GLU A 63 -23.42 0.54 -2.31
CA GLU A 63 -24.39 0.26 -1.27
C GLU A 63 -23.79 0.59 0.10
N ASP A 64 -24.50 1.33 0.92
CA ASP A 64 -24.10 1.72 2.29
C ASP A 64 -22.67 2.31 2.40
N GLY A 65 -22.26 3.10 1.40
CA GLY A 65 -20.93 3.73 1.35
C GLY A 65 -19.79 2.78 0.93
N VAL A 66 -20.14 1.58 0.47
CA VAL A 66 -19.20 0.61 -0.08
C VAL A 66 -19.32 0.58 -1.61
N ALA A 67 -18.21 0.73 -2.30
CA ALA A 67 -18.11 0.47 -3.73
C ALA A 67 -17.81 -1.01 -3.95
N HIS A 68 -18.70 -1.71 -4.64
CA HIS A 68 -18.55 -3.10 -5.01
C HIS A 68 -18.12 -3.17 -6.47
N CYS A 69 -17.02 -3.86 -6.76
CA CYS A 69 -16.51 -4.09 -8.09
C CYS A 69 -16.53 -5.58 -8.42
N THR A 70 -17.10 -5.94 -9.58
CA THR A 70 -17.10 -7.33 -10.06
C THR A 70 -15.73 -7.78 -10.59
N GLY A 71 -14.85 -6.82 -10.90
CA GLY A 71 -13.57 -7.04 -11.54
C GLY A 71 -13.64 -7.25 -13.06
N LYS A 72 -14.81 -7.11 -13.67
CA LYS A 72 -15.01 -7.37 -15.11
C LYS A 72 -16.02 -6.40 -15.74
N PRO A 73 -15.70 -5.90 -16.94
CA PRO A 73 -14.43 -6.01 -17.67
C PRO A 73 -13.28 -5.29 -16.95
N VAL A 74 -12.04 -5.52 -17.39
CA VAL A 74 -10.90 -4.68 -16.97
C VAL A 74 -11.18 -3.24 -17.41
N GLY A 75 -10.99 -2.29 -16.52
CA GLY A 75 -11.24 -0.88 -16.77
C GLY A 75 -11.20 -0.06 -15.49
N VAL A 76 -11.57 1.20 -15.57
CA VAL A 76 -11.55 2.12 -14.43
C VAL A 76 -12.81 2.98 -14.35
N ILE A 77 -13.12 3.40 -13.14
CA ILE A 77 -13.89 4.61 -12.88
C ILE A 77 -12.92 5.71 -12.43
N ARG A 78 -13.21 6.96 -12.76
CA ARG A 78 -12.36 8.11 -12.43
C ARG A 78 -13.10 9.14 -11.58
N SER A 79 -12.37 9.93 -10.80
CA SER A 79 -12.93 11.14 -10.17
C SER A 79 -13.57 12.06 -11.22
N VAL A 80 -14.61 12.78 -10.81
CA VAL A 80 -15.26 13.76 -11.72
C VAL A 80 -14.27 14.84 -12.12
N GLU A 81 -13.51 15.36 -11.16
CA GLU A 81 -12.50 16.40 -11.41
C GLU A 81 -11.08 15.87 -11.28
N PRO A 82 -10.14 16.37 -12.09
CA PRO A 82 -8.72 16.10 -11.89
C PRO A 82 -8.18 16.87 -10.66
N MET A 83 -7.13 16.34 -10.07
CA MET A 83 -6.49 16.93 -8.89
C MET A 83 -4.99 17.01 -9.06
N THR A 84 -4.36 18.02 -8.41
CA THR A 84 -2.90 18.19 -8.36
C THR A 84 -2.37 17.74 -7.00
N ASN A 85 -2.72 18.45 -5.95
CA ASN A 85 -2.29 18.13 -4.60
C ASN A 85 -3.46 17.60 -3.80
N PHE A 86 -3.33 16.40 -3.27
CA PHE A 86 -4.39 15.80 -2.46
C PHE A 86 -3.87 14.72 -1.52
N GLU A 87 -4.71 14.41 -0.55
CA GLU A 87 -4.55 13.24 0.32
C GLU A 87 -5.79 12.35 0.15
N LEU A 88 -5.56 11.06 0.24
CA LEU A 88 -6.60 10.03 0.10
C LEU A 88 -6.54 9.06 1.29
N VAL A 89 -7.68 8.75 1.84
CA VAL A 89 -7.89 7.56 2.66
C VAL A 89 -8.83 6.63 1.90
N VAL A 90 -8.51 5.37 1.85
CA VAL A 90 -9.35 4.33 1.27
C VAL A 90 -9.12 3.00 1.99
N GLU A 91 -10.20 2.29 2.29
CA GLU A 91 -10.12 0.91 2.74
C GLU A 91 -10.57 -0.02 1.61
N TRP A 92 -9.87 -1.16 1.48
CA TRP A 92 -10.15 -2.13 0.44
C TRP A 92 -10.05 -3.57 0.95
N ARG A 93 -10.78 -4.49 0.31
CA ARG A 93 -10.61 -5.93 0.50
C ARG A 93 -10.92 -6.70 -0.78
N HIS A 94 -10.11 -7.66 -1.12
CA HIS A 94 -10.44 -8.64 -2.16
C HIS A 94 -11.40 -9.68 -1.62
N LEU A 95 -12.38 -10.08 -2.43
CA LEU A 95 -13.35 -11.12 -2.09
C LEU A 95 -12.95 -12.53 -2.57
N LYS A 96 -11.85 -12.60 -3.34
CA LYS A 96 -11.26 -13.87 -3.81
C LYS A 96 -9.74 -13.79 -3.71
N SER A 97 -9.12 -14.94 -3.40
CA SER A 97 -7.68 -15.07 -3.39
C SER A 97 -7.07 -14.77 -4.75
N ALA A 98 -5.88 -14.19 -4.74
CA ALA A 98 -5.11 -13.77 -5.90
C ALA A 98 -5.84 -12.70 -6.73
N GLY A 99 -6.62 -11.83 -6.08
CA GLY A 99 -7.24 -10.68 -6.70
C GLY A 99 -6.23 -9.60 -7.07
N ASN A 100 -6.54 -8.88 -8.15
CA ASN A 100 -5.80 -7.71 -8.61
C ASN A 100 -6.73 -6.52 -8.78
N SER A 101 -6.23 -5.36 -8.40
CA SER A 101 -6.83 -4.03 -8.54
C SER A 101 -5.76 -2.97 -8.27
N GLY A 102 -6.10 -1.70 -8.46
CA GLY A 102 -5.22 -0.56 -8.22
C GLY A 102 -5.98 0.72 -7.93
N VAL A 103 -5.26 1.67 -7.37
CA VAL A 103 -5.69 3.07 -7.25
C VAL A 103 -4.73 3.91 -8.07
N PHE A 104 -5.21 4.51 -9.15
CA PHE A 104 -4.41 5.43 -9.95
C PHE A 104 -4.46 6.84 -9.37
N LEU A 105 -3.30 7.43 -9.25
CA LEU A 105 -3.09 8.83 -8.92
C LEU A 105 -2.66 9.54 -10.20
N TRP A 106 -3.20 10.75 -10.42
CA TRP A 106 -2.84 11.56 -11.57
C TRP A 106 -2.97 10.84 -12.91
N ALA A 107 -4.02 9.99 -13.06
CA ALA A 107 -4.31 9.39 -14.36
C ALA A 107 -4.46 10.50 -15.43
N SER A 108 -3.64 10.43 -16.50
CA SER A 108 -3.55 11.52 -17.46
C SER A 108 -4.87 11.76 -18.17
N PRO A 109 -5.31 13.02 -18.32
CA PRO A 109 -6.55 13.34 -19.03
C PRO A 109 -6.59 12.81 -20.48
N GLU A 110 -5.43 12.79 -21.15
CA GLU A 110 -5.33 12.27 -22.51
C GLU A 110 -5.59 10.76 -22.55
N SER A 111 -5.00 10.00 -21.60
CA SER A 111 -5.22 8.55 -21.55
C SER A 111 -6.66 8.21 -21.16
N ILE A 112 -7.26 8.94 -20.24
CA ILE A 112 -8.66 8.79 -19.87
C ILE A 112 -9.56 9.03 -21.08
N LYS A 113 -9.38 10.16 -21.79
CA LYS A 113 -10.13 10.47 -23.00
C LYS A 113 -9.97 9.40 -24.09
N GLY A 114 -8.75 8.88 -24.27
CA GLY A 114 -8.48 7.80 -25.21
C GLY A 114 -9.17 6.48 -24.84
N LEU A 115 -9.24 6.17 -23.54
CA LEU A 115 -9.99 5.00 -23.02
C LEU A 115 -11.51 5.17 -23.22
N GLU A 116 -12.06 6.33 -22.88
CA GLU A 116 -13.49 6.64 -23.05
C GLU A 116 -13.94 6.49 -24.51
N LYS A 117 -13.07 6.83 -25.45
CA LYS A 117 -13.33 6.72 -26.90
C LYS A 117 -12.97 5.37 -27.51
N GLY A 118 -12.27 4.49 -26.78
CA GLY A 118 -11.72 3.25 -27.32
C GLY A 118 -10.60 3.45 -28.35
N GLU A 119 -9.91 4.59 -28.30
CA GLU A 119 -8.85 4.95 -29.26
C GLU A 119 -7.49 4.36 -28.88
N ILE A 120 -7.27 3.97 -27.63
CA ILE A 120 -6.02 3.36 -27.16
C ILE A 120 -6.16 1.86 -26.93
N LYS A 121 -5.02 1.15 -27.24
CA LYS A 121 -4.91 -0.30 -27.05
C LYS A 121 -4.74 -0.60 -25.59
N GLY A 122 -5.45 -0.78 -24.79
CA GLY A 122 -5.31 -1.04 -23.37
C GLY A 122 -6.61 -0.75 -22.68
N ARG A 123 -6.63 -1.05 -21.41
CA ARG A 123 -7.84 -0.91 -20.62
C ARG A 123 -7.63 0.00 -19.40
N LEU A 124 -6.35 0.32 -19.11
CA LEU A 124 -5.94 1.07 -17.93
C LEU A 124 -5.26 2.39 -18.33
N PRO A 125 -5.38 3.43 -17.51
CA PRO A 125 -4.82 4.74 -17.82
C PRO A 125 -3.31 4.80 -17.60
N ASN A 126 -2.69 5.86 -18.11
CA ASN A 126 -1.32 6.25 -17.76
C ASN A 126 -1.36 7.13 -16.52
N GLY A 127 -0.53 6.84 -15.53
CA GLY A 127 -0.46 7.59 -14.27
C GLY A 127 0.44 6.89 -13.26
N ILE A 128 0.31 7.24 -11.99
CA ILE A 128 1.00 6.56 -10.90
C ILE A 128 0.02 5.60 -10.23
N GLU A 129 0.35 4.33 -10.19
CA GLU A 129 -0.48 3.31 -9.58
C GLU A 129 0.00 2.95 -8.18
N VAL A 130 -0.94 2.91 -7.26
CA VAL A 130 -0.81 2.28 -5.95
C VAL A 130 -1.47 0.91 -6.04
N GLN A 131 -0.64 -0.13 -6.00
CA GLN A 131 -1.08 -1.50 -6.18
C GLN A 131 -2.01 -1.97 -5.07
N VAL A 132 -3.07 -2.65 -5.45
CA VAL A 132 -4.01 -3.34 -4.57
C VAL A 132 -4.05 -4.82 -4.97
N LEU A 133 -3.14 -5.61 -4.42
CA LEU A 133 -2.93 -7.00 -4.79
C LEU A 133 -3.12 -7.94 -3.60
N ASP A 134 -3.88 -9.02 -3.76
CA ASP A 134 -4.03 -10.04 -2.73
C ASP A 134 -2.79 -10.95 -2.63
N HIS A 135 -2.48 -11.42 -1.43
CA HIS A 135 -1.32 -12.28 -1.14
C HIS A 135 -1.27 -13.54 -2.01
N GLY A 136 -2.41 -14.15 -2.27
CA GLY A 136 -2.51 -15.33 -3.12
C GLY A 136 -1.95 -15.13 -4.53
N PHE A 137 -1.82 -13.88 -4.99
CA PHE A 137 -1.18 -13.57 -6.28
C PHE A 137 0.34 -13.83 -6.21
N SER A 138 1.00 -13.32 -5.18
CA SER A 138 2.43 -13.58 -4.92
C SER A 138 2.70 -15.06 -4.62
N GLU A 139 1.87 -15.69 -3.79
CA GLU A 139 1.99 -17.12 -3.45
C GLU A 139 1.86 -18.01 -4.69
N ARG A 140 0.89 -17.70 -5.57
CA ARG A 140 0.71 -18.43 -6.84
C ARG A 140 1.90 -18.25 -7.77
N TYR A 141 2.47 -17.03 -7.84
CA TYR A 141 3.66 -16.76 -8.61
C TYR A 141 4.84 -17.57 -8.06
N GLU A 142 5.09 -17.52 -6.75
CA GLU A 142 6.18 -18.22 -6.08
C GLU A 142 6.07 -19.73 -6.26
N LYS A 143 4.87 -20.30 -6.09
CA LYS A 143 4.60 -21.72 -6.33
C LYS A 143 4.90 -22.12 -7.77
N LYS A 144 4.55 -21.28 -8.75
CA LYS A 144 4.77 -21.55 -10.18
C LYS A 144 6.25 -21.45 -10.58
N HIS A 145 7.00 -20.50 -10.00
CA HIS A 145 8.35 -20.15 -10.45
C HIS A 145 9.46 -20.61 -9.51
N GLY A 146 9.11 -21.14 -8.31
CA GLY A 146 10.06 -21.57 -7.30
C GLY A 146 10.83 -20.43 -6.60
N LYS A 147 10.42 -19.18 -6.80
CA LYS A 147 11.04 -17.99 -6.20
C LYS A 147 10.04 -16.84 -6.07
N LYS A 148 10.28 -15.93 -5.12
CA LYS A 148 9.54 -14.66 -5.02
C LYS A 148 9.70 -13.85 -6.32
N SER A 149 8.70 -13.03 -6.64
CA SER A 149 8.78 -12.08 -7.74
C SER A 149 9.83 -11.00 -7.45
N ASP A 150 10.56 -10.59 -8.48
CA ASP A 150 11.50 -9.48 -8.44
C ASP A 150 10.93 -8.19 -9.07
N TRP A 151 9.72 -8.25 -9.61
CA TRP A 151 9.08 -7.13 -10.28
C TRP A 151 7.77 -6.65 -9.64
N PHE A 152 7.18 -7.39 -8.70
CA PHE A 152 6.02 -6.97 -7.90
C PHE A 152 6.02 -7.63 -6.51
N THR A 153 5.29 -7.00 -5.57
CA THR A 153 4.87 -7.57 -4.28
C THR A 153 3.36 -7.44 -4.12
N SER A 154 2.80 -8.00 -3.06
CA SER A 154 1.36 -7.85 -2.73
C SER A 154 1.12 -6.93 -1.53
N HIS A 155 2.00 -5.99 -1.26
CA HIS A 155 1.94 -5.20 -0.04
C HIS A 155 1.86 -3.68 -0.27
N GLY A 156 1.49 -3.25 -1.48
CA GLY A 156 1.32 -1.84 -1.82
C GLY A 156 2.52 -1.25 -2.56
N ASP A 157 2.91 -1.85 -3.68
CA ASP A 157 3.88 -1.24 -4.59
C ASP A 157 3.35 0.08 -5.13
N VAL A 158 4.25 1.04 -5.40
CA VAL A 158 3.94 2.28 -6.11
C VAL A 158 4.80 2.36 -7.36
N PHE A 159 4.18 2.62 -8.51
CA PHE A 159 4.87 2.60 -9.79
C PHE A 159 4.17 3.40 -10.89
N PRO A 160 4.93 3.88 -11.90
CA PRO A 160 4.38 4.54 -13.07
C PRO A 160 3.85 3.53 -14.09
N THR A 161 2.76 3.87 -14.78
CA THR A 161 2.16 3.07 -15.84
C THR A 161 2.22 3.77 -17.19
N GLY A 162 2.43 3.00 -18.27
CA GLY A 162 2.57 3.55 -19.61
C GLY A 162 3.77 4.49 -19.74
N PRO A 163 3.60 5.71 -20.29
CA PRO A 163 4.64 6.72 -20.40
C PRO A 163 4.83 7.58 -19.15
N ALA A 164 4.08 7.31 -18.08
CA ALA A 164 4.29 8.02 -16.81
C ALA A 164 5.68 7.71 -16.24
N GLU A 165 6.20 8.65 -15.46
CA GLU A 165 7.55 8.57 -14.87
C GLU A 165 7.49 8.82 -13.37
N MET A 166 8.44 8.24 -12.64
CA MET A 166 8.61 8.43 -11.19
C MET A 166 10.04 8.03 -10.80
N THR A 167 10.61 8.70 -9.83
CA THR A 167 11.80 8.25 -9.09
C THR A 167 11.35 7.47 -7.86
N PRO A 168 11.34 6.12 -7.88
CA PRO A 168 10.76 5.32 -6.79
C PRO A 168 11.63 5.31 -5.54
N PHE A 169 10.99 5.26 -4.37
CA PHE A 169 11.69 5.07 -3.09
C PHE A 169 12.14 3.62 -2.93
N PRO A 170 13.32 3.37 -2.33
CA PRO A 170 13.76 2.01 -2.00
C PRO A 170 12.90 1.38 -0.88
N PRO A 171 12.81 0.03 -0.85
CA PRO A 171 13.45 -0.93 -1.76
C PRO A 171 12.83 -0.92 -3.16
N LEU A 172 13.64 -1.27 -4.16
CA LEU A 172 13.22 -1.20 -5.56
C LEU A 172 12.95 -2.60 -6.13
N SER A 173 12.04 -2.65 -7.11
CA SER A 173 11.91 -3.84 -7.97
C SER A 173 13.20 -4.12 -8.75
N GLY A 174 13.37 -5.35 -9.23
CA GLY A 174 14.58 -5.76 -9.95
C GLY A 174 14.93 -4.92 -11.18
N ASN A 175 13.93 -4.28 -11.82
CA ASN A 175 14.14 -3.35 -12.92
C ASN A 175 14.23 -1.87 -12.49
N GLY A 176 14.18 -1.58 -11.19
CA GLY A 176 14.28 -0.24 -10.63
C GLY A 176 13.08 0.68 -10.85
N LYS A 177 11.95 0.19 -11.38
CA LYS A 177 10.81 1.04 -11.76
C LYS A 177 9.72 1.15 -10.71
N ARG A 178 9.68 0.22 -9.73
CA ARG A 178 8.69 0.21 -8.65
C ARG A 178 9.34 0.47 -7.31
N SER A 179 8.68 1.24 -6.48
CA SER A 179 8.92 1.27 -5.05
C SER A 179 8.21 0.08 -4.42
N PHE A 180 8.96 -0.84 -3.85
CA PHE A 180 8.42 -1.92 -3.05
C PHE A 180 8.16 -1.46 -1.63
N PRO A 181 7.16 -2.01 -0.94
CA PRO A 181 6.95 -1.71 0.46
C PRO A 181 8.12 -2.19 1.31
N SER A 182 8.53 -1.36 2.26
CA SER A 182 9.60 -1.67 3.21
C SER A 182 9.22 -2.78 4.20
N LYS A 183 7.93 -3.10 4.31
CA LYS A 183 7.35 -4.12 5.20
C LYS A 183 6.14 -4.79 4.54
N GLU A 184 5.90 -6.03 4.90
CA GLU A 184 4.70 -6.78 4.53
C GLU A 184 3.56 -6.42 5.49
N LEU A 185 2.74 -5.44 5.14
CA LEU A 185 1.74 -4.84 6.03
C LEU A 185 0.30 -5.15 5.66
N THR A 186 0.01 -5.58 4.41
CA THR A 186 -1.35 -5.89 3.99
C THR A 186 -1.86 -7.18 4.63
N LYS A 187 -3.17 -7.25 4.79
CA LYS A 187 -3.89 -8.44 5.24
C LYS A 187 -4.42 -9.19 4.01
N GLY A 188 -4.71 -10.47 4.20
CA GLY A 188 -5.17 -11.34 3.12
C GLY A 188 -6.64 -11.13 2.71
N VAL A 189 -7.10 -12.02 1.81
CA VAL A 189 -8.44 -12.01 1.26
C VAL A 189 -9.53 -11.95 2.34
N GLY A 190 -10.55 -11.12 2.12
CA GLY A 190 -11.69 -10.93 3.03
C GLY A 190 -11.45 -9.93 4.16
N GLU A 191 -10.20 -9.52 4.39
CA GLU A 191 -9.86 -8.57 5.45
C GLU A 191 -9.68 -7.16 4.90
N TRP A 192 -10.19 -6.18 5.65
CA TRP A 192 -10.05 -4.77 5.29
C TRP A 192 -8.62 -4.28 5.51
N ASN A 193 -8.03 -3.70 4.46
CA ASN A 193 -6.77 -2.97 4.47
C ASN A 193 -7.06 -1.48 4.42
N HIS A 194 -6.26 -0.70 5.12
CA HIS A 194 -6.33 0.76 5.14
C HIS A 194 -5.14 1.34 4.41
N TYR A 195 -5.39 2.15 3.39
CA TYR A 195 -4.42 2.97 2.70
C TYR A 195 -4.62 4.44 3.06
N TYR A 196 -3.54 5.11 3.38
CA TYR A 196 -3.45 6.56 3.39
C TYR A 196 -2.39 6.96 2.36
N VAL A 197 -2.74 7.85 1.45
CA VAL A 197 -1.87 8.31 0.36
C VAL A 197 -1.73 9.81 0.41
N ARG A 198 -0.51 10.29 0.26
CA ARG A 198 -0.21 11.70 -0.01
C ARG A 198 0.31 11.82 -1.44
N ALA A 199 -0.34 12.65 -2.23
CA ALA A 199 0.02 12.97 -3.61
C ALA A 199 0.18 14.49 -3.71
N ILE A 200 1.40 14.99 -3.47
CA ILE A 200 1.67 16.43 -3.27
C ILE A 200 2.95 16.81 -4.00
N ASN A 201 2.89 17.83 -4.87
CA ASN A 201 4.04 18.39 -5.59
C ASN A 201 4.85 17.32 -6.36
N GLY A 202 4.18 16.35 -6.98
CA GLY A 202 4.84 15.27 -7.70
C GLY A 202 5.51 14.22 -6.81
N GLU A 203 5.26 14.23 -5.50
CA GLU A 203 5.66 13.18 -4.57
C GLU A 203 4.44 12.34 -4.18
N VAL A 204 4.61 11.01 -4.19
CA VAL A 204 3.64 10.05 -3.68
C VAL A 204 4.23 9.33 -2.48
N ARG A 205 3.46 9.23 -1.40
CA ARG A 205 3.75 8.39 -0.24
C ARG A 205 2.54 7.56 0.11
N LEU A 206 2.75 6.27 0.37
CA LEU A 206 1.73 5.32 0.78
C LEU A 206 1.99 4.85 2.21
N TRP A 207 0.95 4.92 3.04
CA TRP A 207 0.89 4.23 4.33
C TRP A 207 -0.10 3.06 4.21
N VAL A 208 0.34 1.89 4.63
CA VAL A 208 -0.45 0.66 4.66
C VAL A 208 -0.70 0.28 6.12
N ASN A 209 -1.97 0.18 6.50
CA ASN A 209 -2.36 -0.19 7.86
C ASN A 209 -1.63 0.61 8.96
N GLY A 210 -1.43 1.92 8.70
CA GLY A 210 -0.86 2.89 9.64
C GLY A 210 0.67 3.03 9.62
N GLU A 211 1.39 2.34 8.71
CA GLU A 211 2.83 2.47 8.57
C GLU A 211 3.20 2.87 7.14
N GLU A 212 4.19 3.79 6.99
CA GLU A 212 4.70 4.16 5.67
C GLU A 212 5.38 2.96 5.01
N ALA A 213 5.02 2.71 3.76
CA ALA A 213 5.42 1.51 3.03
C ALA A 213 6.27 1.81 1.80
N SER A 214 5.77 2.63 0.89
CA SER A 214 6.34 2.85 -0.44
C SER A 214 5.99 4.24 -0.98
N GLY A 215 6.56 4.62 -2.13
CA GLY A 215 6.31 5.91 -2.76
C GLY A 215 7.37 6.31 -3.78
N GLY A 216 7.39 7.59 -4.14
CA GLY A 216 8.39 8.14 -5.06
C GLY A 216 8.23 9.63 -5.28
N THR A 217 9.20 10.22 -5.96
CA THR A 217 9.23 11.65 -6.35
C THR A 217 9.30 11.80 -7.86
N ASP A 218 9.31 13.05 -8.31
CA ASP A 218 9.43 13.40 -9.72
C ASP A 218 8.37 12.73 -10.60
N CYS A 219 7.15 12.58 -10.03
CA CYS A 219 6.07 11.95 -10.74
C CYS A 219 5.59 12.82 -11.91
N HIS A 220 5.46 12.21 -13.09
CA HIS A 220 4.85 12.78 -14.26
C HIS A 220 3.85 11.78 -14.87
N PRO A 221 2.55 12.18 -15.04
CA PRO A 221 1.98 13.47 -14.64
C PRO A 221 1.88 13.65 -13.12
N ALA A 222 1.83 14.91 -12.65
CA ALA A 222 1.55 15.31 -11.27
C ALA A 222 0.22 16.07 -11.13
N THR A 223 -0.66 15.88 -12.11
CA THR A 223 -2.05 16.36 -12.15
C THR A 223 -2.84 15.40 -13.01
N GLY A 224 -4.03 15.02 -12.56
CA GLY A 224 -4.89 14.10 -13.28
C GLY A 224 -5.98 13.51 -12.39
N TYR A 225 -6.62 12.47 -12.86
CA TYR A 225 -7.74 11.85 -12.17
C TYR A 225 -7.29 10.81 -11.14
N LEU A 226 -8.03 10.71 -10.05
CA LEU A 226 -8.02 9.55 -9.18
C LEU A 226 -8.88 8.47 -9.83
N CYS A 227 -8.35 7.25 -10.00
CA CYS A 227 -9.16 6.15 -10.54
C CYS A 227 -9.14 4.94 -9.60
N LEU A 228 -10.26 4.21 -9.60
CA LEU A 228 -10.36 2.88 -9.02
C LEU A 228 -10.43 1.85 -10.15
N GLU A 229 -9.67 0.77 -9.99
CA GLU A 229 -9.48 -0.22 -11.02
C GLU A 229 -10.36 -1.46 -10.82
N SER A 230 -10.91 -1.94 -11.93
CA SER A 230 -11.52 -3.26 -12.11
C SER A 230 -10.53 -4.15 -12.86
N GLU A 231 -9.94 -5.17 -12.22
CA GLU A 231 -8.93 -6.02 -12.85
C GLU A 231 -9.06 -7.52 -12.51
N GLY A 232 -10.12 -8.13 -13.03
CA GLY A 232 -10.27 -9.58 -13.08
C GLY A 232 -10.78 -10.27 -11.82
N SER A 233 -10.89 -9.57 -10.69
CA SER A 233 -11.34 -10.14 -9.42
C SER A 233 -12.30 -9.21 -8.67
N PRO A 234 -13.32 -9.76 -7.99
CA PRO A 234 -14.21 -8.94 -7.19
C PRO A 234 -13.48 -8.34 -5.99
N ILE A 235 -13.70 -7.04 -5.79
CA ILE A 235 -13.10 -6.23 -4.75
C ILE A 235 -14.10 -5.22 -4.20
N GLU A 236 -13.94 -4.83 -2.97
CA GLU A 236 -14.70 -3.77 -2.33
C GLU A 236 -13.80 -2.65 -1.85
N PHE A 237 -14.30 -1.43 -1.99
CA PHE A 237 -13.70 -0.22 -1.44
C PHE A 237 -14.70 0.50 -0.55
N LYS A 238 -14.25 1.03 0.57
CA LYS A 238 -15.05 1.88 1.45
C LYS A 238 -14.22 2.97 2.08
N ASN A 239 -14.87 3.82 2.85
CA ASN A 239 -14.23 4.91 3.59
C ASN A 239 -13.32 5.78 2.69
N LEU A 240 -13.77 5.98 1.44
CA LEU A 240 -13.11 6.86 0.48
C LEU A 240 -13.24 8.30 0.97
N ARG A 241 -12.12 8.91 1.34
CA ARG A 241 -12.05 10.28 1.81
C ARG A 241 -10.91 11.00 1.14
N VAL A 242 -11.19 12.18 0.64
CA VAL A 242 -10.21 12.99 -0.09
C VAL A 242 -10.12 14.38 0.52
N ARG A 243 -8.91 14.89 0.64
CA ARG A 243 -8.61 16.28 0.96
C ARG A 243 -7.80 16.88 -0.17
N VAL A 244 -8.42 17.78 -0.95
CA VAL A 244 -7.72 18.56 -1.98
C VAL A 244 -6.96 19.70 -1.30
N LEU A 245 -5.72 19.88 -1.72
CA LEU A 245 -4.81 20.91 -1.20
C LEU A 245 -4.54 21.95 -2.29
N PRO A 246 -4.15 23.19 -1.90
CA PRO A 246 -3.78 24.24 -2.84
C PRO A 246 -2.64 23.85 -3.80
#